data_344ebb4c1a81ec6c1f5471ce5e7facd8
#
_entry.id   344ebb4c1a81ec6c1f5471ce5e7facd8
#
_cell.length_a   1.000
_cell.length_b   1.000
_cell.length_c   1.000
_cell.angle_alpha   90.00
_cell.angle_beta   90.00
_cell.angle_gamma   90.00
#
_symmetry.space_group_name_H-M   'P 1'
#
loop_
_entity.id
_entity.type
_entity.pdbx_description
1 polymer ?
#
loop_
_entity_poly.entity_id
_entity_poly.type
_entity_poly.pdbx_seq_one_letter_code
_entity_poly.pdbx_strand_id
1 'polypeptide(L)'
;MSQYKAFYNDWIDISGMADQTGKDHTVNLNKEFFDKLDPFTDKKNKKYRVDAAKRCAETLGEYPALCFSGGVDSQAMLQCWSEADLAAHVIIFNFKDGLNKQDCDHAKAYCHTWDIPYREIEFD
;
A
#
# COMPACT_ATOMS: atom_id res chain seq x y z
N MET A 1 29.47 -4.15 -14.78
CA MET A 1 28.34 -3.43 -14.16
C MET A 1 26.99 -3.94 -14.64
N SER A 2 27.02 -5.06 -15.36
CA SER A 2 25.81 -5.70 -15.85
C SER A 2 24.85 -6.18 -14.75
N GLN A 3 25.38 -6.52 -13.56
CA GLN A 3 24.56 -6.98 -12.44
C GLN A 3 23.57 -5.92 -11.92
N TYR A 4 23.87 -4.63 -12.11
CA TYR A 4 22.98 -3.56 -11.67
C TYR A 4 21.93 -3.16 -12.72
N LYS A 5 22.13 -3.53 -13.95
CA LYS A 5 21.15 -3.25 -15.01
C LYS A 5 19.81 -3.95 -14.79
N ALA A 6 19.83 -5.11 -14.12
CA ALA A 6 18.62 -5.86 -13.82
C ALA A 6 17.67 -5.11 -12.86
N PHE A 7 18.20 -4.18 -12.09
CA PHE A 7 17.45 -3.40 -11.10
C PHE A 7 17.20 -1.95 -11.53
N TYR A 8 17.70 -1.58 -12.71
CA TYR A 8 17.53 -0.23 -13.22
C TYR A 8 16.08 -0.02 -13.69
N ASN A 9 15.50 1.07 -13.23
CA ASN A 9 14.20 1.55 -13.67
C ASN A 9 14.32 3.00 -14.09
N ASP A 10 13.43 3.45 -14.97
CA ASP A 10 13.46 4.83 -15.47
C ASP A 10 13.28 5.88 -14.36
N TRP A 11 12.72 5.51 -13.23
CA TRP A 11 12.45 6.41 -12.11
C TRP A 11 13.53 6.39 -11.02
N ILE A 12 14.48 5.44 -11.07
CA ILE A 12 15.58 5.34 -10.10
C ILE A 12 16.92 5.45 -10.83
N ASP A 13 17.78 6.33 -10.34
CA ASP A 13 19.18 6.40 -10.77
C ASP A 13 20.04 5.61 -9.78
N ILE A 14 20.58 4.50 -10.22
CA ILE A 14 21.45 3.61 -9.42
C ILE A 14 22.93 3.77 -9.75
N SER A 15 23.30 4.75 -10.56
CA SER A 15 24.69 4.93 -10.99
C SER A 15 25.65 5.14 -9.81
N GLY A 16 25.22 5.86 -8.78
CA GLY A 16 25.99 6.06 -7.57
C GLY A 16 26.15 4.83 -6.69
N MET A 17 25.30 3.81 -6.86
CA MET A 17 25.34 2.56 -6.09
C MET A 17 26.46 1.62 -6.57
N ALA A 18 27.05 1.91 -7.70
CA ALA A 18 28.17 1.13 -8.25
C ALA A 18 29.48 1.39 -7.52
N ASP A 19 29.54 2.45 -6.74
CA ASP A 19 30.72 2.79 -5.93
C ASP A 19 30.70 2.01 -4.62
N GLN A 20 31.54 1.01 -4.53
CA GLN A 20 31.62 0.14 -3.34
C GLN A 20 32.54 0.71 -2.24
N THR A 21 32.91 1.96 -2.31
CA THR A 21 33.76 2.58 -1.27
C THR A 21 33.01 2.84 0.04
N GLY A 22 31.73 2.56 0.07
CA GLY A 22 30.89 2.57 1.30
C GLY A 22 30.50 3.94 1.79
N LYS A 23 30.68 4.99 1.00
CA LYS A 23 30.51 6.35 1.50
C LYS A 23 29.19 7.04 1.13
N ASP A 24 28.37 6.50 0.31
CA ASP A 24 27.06 7.07 0.07
C ASP A 24 26.18 6.11 -0.72
N HIS A 25 25.22 5.52 -0.05
CA HIS A 25 24.23 4.66 -0.67
C HIS A 25 22.94 5.43 -0.95
N THR A 26 23.05 6.64 -1.44
CA THR A 26 21.88 7.46 -1.77
C THR A 26 21.27 6.95 -3.07
N VAL A 27 20.02 6.50 -3.00
CA VAL A 27 19.24 6.22 -4.20
C VAL A 27 18.68 7.55 -4.70
N ASN A 28 19.10 7.96 -5.89
CA ASN A 28 18.59 9.18 -6.50
C ASN A 28 17.38 8.86 -7.39
N LEU A 29 16.30 9.61 -7.20
CA LEU A 29 15.15 9.52 -8.06
C LEU A 29 15.41 10.29 -9.36
N ASN A 30 15.02 9.73 -10.49
CA ASN A 30 15.16 10.40 -11.78
C ASN A 30 14.13 11.51 -11.92
N LYS A 31 14.59 12.76 -11.73
CA LYS A 31 13.72 13.94 -11.77
C LYS A 31 12.98 14.07 -13.11
N GLU A 32 13.65 13.81 -14.23
CA GLU A 32 13.04 13.92 -15.56
C GLU A 32 11.85 12.98 -15.73
N PHE A 33 11.96 11.76 -15.17
CA PHE A 33 10.85 10.82 -15.18
C PHE A 33 9.64 11.35 -14.41
N PHE A 34 9.86 11.84 -13.20
CA PHE A 34 8.78 12.38 -12.35
C PHE A 34 8.17 13.66 -12.91
N ASP A 35 8.99 14.52 -13.53
CA ASP A 35 8.49 15.74 -14.18
C ASP A 35 7.56 15.47 -15.37
N LYS A 36 7.71 14.31 -16.01
CA LYS A 36 6.86 13.87 -17.14
C LYS A 36 5.58 13.15 -16.71
N LEU A 37 5.48 12.76 -15.45
CA LEU A 37 4.24 12.14 -14.96
C LEU A 37 3.13 13.17 -14.98
N ASP A 38 2.02 12.81 -15.64
CA ASP A 38 0.82 13.61 -15.56
C ASP A 38 0.39 13.76 -14.10
N PRO A 39 0.05 14.98 -13.67
CA PRO A 39 -0.52 15.13 -12.35
C PRO A 39 -1.78 14.28 -12.26
N PHE A 40 -1.74 13.31 -11.37
CA PHE A 40 -2.90 12.47 -11.13
C PHE A 40 -4.05 13.32 -10.63
N THR A 41 -5.09 13.45 -11.42
CA THR A 41 -6.31 14.05 -10.93
C THR A 41 -7.03 13.02 -10.07
N ASP A 42 -7.56 13.45 -8.95
CA ASP A 42 -8.28 12.57 -8.03
C ASP A 42 -9.42 11.80 -8.72
N LYS A 43 -10.12 12.47 -9.62
CA LYS A 43 -11.21 11.87 -10.41
C LYS A 43 -10.73 10.72 -11.30
N LYS A 44 -9.59 10.87 -11.98
CA LYS A 44 -9.01 9.82 -12.83
C LYS A 44 -8.54 8.64 -11.99
N ASN A 45 -7.87 8.92 -10.89
CA ASN A 45 -7.41 7.89 -9.96
C ASN A 45 -8.55 7.11 -9.33
N LYS A 46 -9.64 7.78 -8.97
CA LYS A 46 -10.83 7.13 -8.43
C LYS A 46 -11.38 6.06 -9.36
N LYS A 47 -11.45 6.34 -10.65
CA LYS A 47 -11.91 5.35 -11.63
C LYS A 47 -11.03 4.09 -11.60
N TYR A 48 -9.71 4.24 -11.62
CA TYR A 48 -8.79 3.11 -11.57
C TYR A 48 -8.91 2.32 -10.27
N ARG A 49 -9.03 3.00 -9.14
CA ARG A 49 -9.22 2.35 -7.85
C ARG A 49 -10.50 1.51 -7.81
N VAL A 50 -11.60 2.07 -8.29
CA VAL A 50 -12.89 1.38 -8.35
C VAL A 50 -12.81 0.16 -9.27
N ASP A 51 -12.24 0.30 -10.46
CA ASP A 51 -12.10 -0.79 -11.41
C ASP A 51 -11.21 -1.92 -10.84
N ALA A 52 -10.12 -1.57 -10.15
CA ALA A 52 -9.24 -2.54 -9.50
C ALA A 52 -9.97 -3.33 -8.41
N ALA A 53 -10.70 -2.64 -7.54
CA ALA A 53 -11.48 -3.27 -6.48
C ALA A 53 -12.54 -4.22 -7.04
N LYS A 54 -13.26 -3.81 -8.08
CA LYS A 54 -14.27 -4.66 -8.73
C LYS A 54 -13.67 -5.92 -9.34
N ARG A 55 -12.51 -5.81 -9.98
CA ARG A 55 -11.81 -6.99 -10.53
C ARG A 55 -11.38 -7.95 -9.43
N CYS A 56 -10.87 -7.44 -8.32
CA CYS A 56 -10.55 -8.26 -7.17
C CYS A 56 -11.78 -8.95 -6.60
N ALA A 57 -12.89 -8.23 -6.47
CA ALA A 57 -14.14 -8.77 -5.95
C ALA A 57 -14.70 -9.92 -6.82
N GLU A 58 -14.56 -9.84 -8.13
CA GLU A 58 -14.94 -10.92 -9.05
C GLU A 58 -14.21 -12.23 -8.74
N THR A 59 -12.94 -12.14 -8.32
CA THR A 59 -12.13 -13.31 -7.99
C THR A 59 -12.37 -13.80 -6.56
N LEU A 60 -12.51 -12.87 -5.61
CA LEU A 60 -12.61 -13.19 -4.18
C LEU A 60 -14.03 -13.59 -3.74
N GLY A 61 -15.03 -13.25 -4.55
CA GLY A 61 -16.43 -13.50 -4.22
C GLY A 61 -17.05 -12.43 -3.34
N GLU A 62 -18.26 -12.69 -2.87
CA GLU A 62 -18.99 -11.78 -2.00
C GLU A 62 -18.39 -11.78 -0.58
N TYR A 63 -18.28 -10.63 0.04
CA TYR A 63 -17.79 -10.43 1.41
C TYR A 63 -16.40 -11.02 1.68
N PRO A 64 -15.38 -10.64 0.92
CA PRO A 64 -14.01 -11.08 1.22
C PRO A 64 -13.54 -10.55 2.58
N ALA A 65 -12.60 -11.26 3.18
CA ALA A 65 -11.88 -10.76 4.35
C ALA A 65 -10.70 -9.89 3.91
N LEU A 66 -10.67 -8.66 4.36
CA LEU A 66 -9.57 -7.73 4.12
C LEU A 66 -8.73 -7.60 5.39
N CYS A 67 -7.50 -8.11 5.35
CA CYS A 67 -6.58 -8.01 6.46
C CYS A 67 -5.99 -6.59 6.49
N PHE A 68 -6.26 -5.86 7.55
CA PHE A 68 -5.89 -4.46 7.68
C PHE A 68 -4.77 -4.26 8.71
N SER A 69 -3.60 -3.85 8.24
CA SER A 69 -2.44 -3.60 9.09
C SER A 69 -2.31 -2.15 9.56
N GLY A 70 -3.09 -1.23 8.99
CA GLY A 70 -2.97 0.19 9.27
C GLY A 70 -1.92 0.93 8.44
N GLY A 71 -1.11 0.22 7.65
CA GLY A 71 -0.13 0.83 6.76
C GLY A 71 -0.76 1.46 5.53
N VAL A 72 0.03 2.23 4.79
CA VAL A 72 -0.41 2.97 3.59
C VAL A 72 -1.05 2.07 2.54
N ASP A 73 -0.46 0.91 2.28
CA ASP A 73 -0.96 -0.03 1.28
C ASP A 73 -2.32 -0.61 1.68
N SER A 74 -2.46 -0.99 2.96
CA SER A 74 -3.74 -1.48 3.50
C SER A 74 -4.82 -0.40 3.49
N GLN A 75 -4.46 0.85 3.78
CA GLN A 75 -5.37 1.99 3.71
C GLN A 75 -5.84 2.22 2.27
N ALA A 76 -4.92 2.16 1.31
CA ALA A 76 -5.25 2.28 -0.11
C ALA A 76 -6.22 1.19 -0.55
N MET A 77 -6.02 -0.05 -0.10
CA MET A 77 -6.93 -1.17 -0.36
C MET A 77 -8.34 -0.89 0.17
N LEU A 78 -8.46 -0.47 1.42
CA LEU A 78 -9.75 -0.13 2.02
C LEU A 78 -10.42 1.04 1.30
N GLN A 79 -9.66 2.04 0.90
CA GLN A 79 -10.18 3.17 0.13
C GLN A 79 -10.77 2.71 -1.20
N CYS A 80 -10.05 1.85 -1.94
CA CYS A 80 -10.54 1.29 -3.19
C CYS A 80 -11.85 0.54 -3.01
N TRP A 81 -11.93 -0.28 -1.96
CA TRP A 81 -13.13 -1.05 -1.65
C TRP A 81 -14.32 -0.16 -1.31
N SER A 82 -14.08 0.86 -0.48
CA SER A 82 -15.10 1.83 -0.09
C SER A 82 -15.61 2.65 -1.28
N GLU A 83 -14.70 3.13 -2.12
CA GLU A 83 -15.08 3.91 -3.31
C GLU A 83 -15.85 3.09 -4.34
N ALA A 84 -15.62 1.78 -4.39
CA ALA A 84 -16.35 0.85 -5.25
C ALA A 84 -17.68 0.40 -4.65
N ASP A 85 -18.00 0.83 -3.44
CA ASP A 85 -19.22 0.43 -2.69
C ASP A 85 -19.31 -1.09 -2.54
N LEU A 86 -18.19 -1.74 -2.25
CA LEU A 86 -18.09 -3.18 -2.06
C LEU A 86 -18.08 -3.54 -0.58
N ALA A 87 -18.80 -4.59 -0.22
CA ALA A 87 -18.79 -5.13 1.13
C ALA A 87 -17.55 -5.98 1.39
N ALA A 88 -17.03 -5.91 2.61
CA ALA A 88 -15.90 -6.71 3.06
C ALA A 88 -15.93 -6.88 4.58
N HIS A 89 -15.27 -7.94 5.06
CA HIS A 89 -14.96 -8.11 6.47
C HIS A 89 -13.56 -7.58 6.74
N VAL A 90 -13.46 -6.47 7.45
CA VAL A 90 -12.16 -5.91 7.84
C VAL A 90 -11.66 -6.60 9.09
N ILE A 91 -10.47 -7.17 9.02
CA ILE A 91 -9.86 -7.93 10.11
C ILE A 91 -8.51 -7.28 10.48
N ILE A 92 -8.35 -7.02 11.77
CA ILE A 92 -7.08 -6.56 12.35
C ILE A 92 -6.51 -7.71 13.17
N PHE A 93 -5.30 -8.14 12.81
CA PHE A 93 -4.58 -9.18 13.54
C PHE A 93 -3.69 -8.56 14.62
N ASN A 94 -3.85 -9.03 15.86
CA ASN A 94 -3.10 -8.56 17.01
C ASN A 94 -2.30 -9.71 17.61
N PHE A 95 -0.98 -9.53 17.73
CA PHE A 95 -0.14 -10.47 18.45
C PHE A 95 -0.25 -10.24 19.97
N LYS A 96 -0.47 -11.31 20.73
CA LYS A 96 -0.67 -11.23 22.19
C LYS A 96 0.48 -10.60 22.95
N ASP A 97 1.69 -10.76 22.46
CA ASP A 97 2.88 -10.17 23.07
C ASP A 97 3.10 -8.70 22.75
N GLY A 98 2.21 -8.10 21.99
CA GLY A 98 2.27 -6.69 21.62
C GLY A 98 3.30 -6.34 20.55
N LEU A 99 3.81 -7.31 19.81
CA LEU A 99 4.81 -7.07 18.76
C LEU A 99 4.34 -6.05 17.71
N ASN A 100 3.06 -6.07 17.38
CA ASN A 100 2.49 -5.14 16.41
C ASN A 100 1.46 -4.18 17.04
N LYS A 101 1.61 -3.89 18.33
CA LYS A 101 0.65 -3.04 19.05
C LYS A 101 0.48 -1.68 18.40
N GLN A 102 1.58 -1.04 18.00
CA GLN A 102 1.54 0.28 17.36
C GLN A 102 0.76 0.26 16.05
N ASP A 103 0.98 -0.75 15.22
CA ASP A 103 0.26 -0.93 13.96
C ASP A 103 -1.22 -1.17 14.20
N CYS A 104 -1.56 -2.01 15.18
CA CYS A 104 -2.95 -2.27 15.55
C CYS A 104 -3.66 -1.03 16.07
N ASP A 105 -3.01 -0.24 16.91
CA ASP A 105 -3.56 1.01 17.43
C ASP A 105 -3.82 2.00 16.29
N HIS A 106 -2.89 2.09 15.34
CA HIS A 106 -3.04 2.92 14.15
C HIS A 106 -4.19 2.45 13.25
N ALA A 107 -4.29 1.14 13.02
CA ALA A 107 -5.35 0.56 12.22
C ALA A 107 -6.74 0.82 12.84
N LYS A 108 -6.87 0.63 14.15
CA LYS A 108 -8.11 0.90 14.86
C LYS A 108 -8.50 2.38 14.80
N ALA A 109 -7.52 3.28 14.99
CA ALA A 109 -7.76 4.72 14.89
C ALA A 109 -8.27 5.12 13.49
N TYR A 110 -7.70 4.54 12.45
CA TYR A 110 -8.16 4.74 11.09
C TYR A 110 -9.61 4.27 10.90
N CYS A 111 -9.94 3.08 11.37
CA CYS A 111 -11.30 2.54 11.28
C CYS A 111 -12.30 3.40 12.06
N HIS A 112 -11.93 3.92 13.22
CA HIS A 112 -12.78 4.82 13.99
C HIS A 112 -13.00 6.16 13.26
N THR A 113 -11.94 6.72 12.68
CA THR A 113 -12.04 7.99 11.94
C THR A 113 -13.00 7.90 10.75
N TRP A 114 -12.99 6.80 10.03
CA TRP A 114 -13.77 6.59 8.82
C TRP A 114 -15.02 5.75 9.04
N ASP A 115 -15.34 5.46 10.29
CA ASP A 115 -16.53 4.68 10.67
C ASP A 115 -16.60 3.32 9.97
N ILE A 116 -15.46 2.64 9.92
CA ILE A 116 -15.31 1.32 9.28
C ILE A 116 -15.45 0.24 10.35
N PRO A 117 -16.46 -0.65 10.27
CA PRO A 117 -16.57 -1.79 11.16
C PRO A 117 -15.40 -2.75 10.94
N TYR A 118 -14.83 -3.25 12.02
CA TYR A 118 -13.75 -4.23 11.95
C TYR A 118 -13.88 -5.28 13.04
N ARG A 119 -13.19 -6.38 12.84
CA ARG A 119 -13.01 -7.43 13.82
C ARG A 119 -11.54 -7.56 14.16
N GLU A 120 -11.22 -7.60 15.44
CA GLU A 120 -9.86 -7.85 15.93
C GLU A 120 -9.72 -9.33 16.27
N ILE A 121 -8.66 -9.95 15.74
CA ILE A 121 -8.32 -11.34 16.06
C ILE A 121 -6.96 -11.34 16.76
N GLU A 122 -6.94 -11.87 17.96
CA GLU A 122 -5.73 -12.03 18.75
C GLU A 122 -5.14 -13.42 18.53
N PHE A 123 -3.84 -13.51 18.31
CA PHE A 123 -3.15 -14.78 18.16
C PHE A 123 -1.72 -14.73 18.70
N ASP A 124 -1.18 -15.91 18.96
CA ASP A 124 0.18 -16.07 19.49
C ASP A 124 1.25 -15.97 18.40
#